data_9003b4a1cdee97ff5298dd97b187d755
#
_entry.id   9003b4a1cdee97ff5298dd97b187d755
#
_cell.length_a   1.000
_cell.length_b   1.000
_cell.length_c   1.000
_cell.angle_alpha   90.00
_cell.angle_beta   90.00
_cell.angle_gamma   90.00
#
_symmetry.space_group_name_H-M   'P 1'
#
loop_
_entity.id
_entity.type
_entity.pdbx_description
1 polymer ?
#
loop_
_entity_poly.entity_id
_entity_poly.type
_entity_poly.pdbx_seq_one_letter_code
_entity_poly.pdbx_strand_id
1 'polypeptide(L)'
;PTLWRCKSAHTTGSTFLEANFDIWMPGLGFEGLWDSSVAYQPGDIVQYGGYTYTSMTNNTSSAPSVTGVFYDGESLQGTYDWELLTTGYNVKSEWEIAVSYKTGDVVRRRGWVYIAVKDSVGIEPDALDPELRSYYDPGSTGSPDSTVTYWQVVTTGDYYTGEWIGTTGTVYSLGDIVVHKSTAWVCKQRHEADDSTLVTPDLDSTN
;
A
#
# COMPACT_ATOMS: atom_id res chain seq x y z
N PRO A 1 -18.81 22.45 -1.76
CA PRO A 1 -20.01 23.18 -2.16
C PRO A 1 -19.94 23.56 -3.64
N THR A 2 -20.79 22.91 -4.46
CA THR A 2 -20.90 23.17 -5.90
C THR A 2 -21.64 24.47 -6.16
N LEU A 3 -21.15 25.33 -7.03
CA LEU A 3 -21.84 26.51 -7.52
C LEU A 3 -22.64 26.15 -8.76
N TRP A 4 -23.91 26.53 -8.75
CA TRP A 4 -24.86 26.21 -9.82
C TRP A 4 -25.29 27.47 -10.54
N ARG A 5 -25.42 27.39 -11.86
CA ARG A 5 -25.99 28.45 -12.69
C ARG A 5 -27.39 28.04 -13.16
N CYS A 6 -28.37 28.86 -12.89
CA CYS A 6 -29.73 28.63 -13.38
C CYS A 6 -29.78 28.66 -14.93
N LYS A 7 -30.36 27.63 -15.56
CA LYS A 7 -30.48 27.49 -17.00
C LYS A 7 -31.59 28.39 -17.57
N SER A 8 -32.68 28.50 -16.83
CA SER A 8 -33.85 29.27 -17.25
C SER A 8 -34.67 29.72 -16.05
N ALA A 9 -35.38 30.83 -16.17
CA ALA A 9 -36.26 31.29 -15.12
C ALA A 9 -37.29 30.22 -14.76
N HIS A 10 -37.41 29.88 -13.50
CA HIS A 10 -38.34 28.91 -12.96
C HIS A 10 -38.79 29.31 -11.56
N THR A 11 -39.96 28.79 -11.13
CA THR A 11 -40.43 28.97 -9.77
C THR A 11 -39.75 27.95 -8.87
N THR A 12 -39.11 28.41 -7.80
CA THR A 12 -38.45 27.52 -6.84
C THR A 12 -39.46 26.77 -5.99
N GLY A 13 -39.27 25.47 -5.83
CA GLY A 13 -40.00 24.64 -4.88
C GLY A 13 -39.21 24.51 -3.56
N SER A 14 -39.66 23.63 -2.67
CA SER A 14 -38.99 23.29 -1.44
C SER A 14 -37.72 22.42 -1.63
N THR A 15 -37.52 21.91 -2.84
CA THR A 15 -36.42 20.99 -3.16
C THR A 15 -35.60 21.60 -4.31
N PHE A 16 -34.29 21.49 -4.22
CA PHE A 16 -33.38 21.85 -5.31
C PHE A 16 -33.54 20.85 -6.45
N LEU A 17 -33.84 21.35 -7.66
CA LEU A 17 -34.00 20.53 -8.87
C LEU A 17 -32.78 20.74 -9.77
N GLU A 18 -31.87 19.81 -9.77
CA GLU A 18 -30.62 19.85 -10.57
C GLU A 18 -30.91 20.05 -12.08
N ALA A 19 -32.01 19.50 -12.58
CA ALA A 19 -32.37 19.64 -13.98
C ALA A 19 -32.51 21.10 -14.45
N ASN A 20 -32.75 22.03 -13.54
CA ASN A 20 -32.91 23.47 -13.83
C ASN A 20 -31.61 24.26 -13.79
N PHE A 21 -30.51 23.59 -13.46
CA PHE A 21 -29.21 24.24 -13.25
C PHE A 21 -28.09 23.55 -14.02
N ASP A 22 -27.08 24.33 -14.40
CA ASP A 22 -25.76 23.81 -14.81
C ASP A 22 -24.78 24.00 -13.68
N ILE A 23 -23.85 23.06 -13.53
CA ILE A 23 -22.71 23.25 -12.65
C ILE A 23 -21.86 24.38 -13.22
N TRP A 24 -21.75 25.49 -12.48
CA TRP A 24 -20.89 26.61 -12.84
C TRP A 24 -19.45 26.37 -12.42
N MET A 25 -19.28 25.84 -11.22
CA MET A 25 -18.01 25.48 -10.67
C MET A 25 -18.22 24.25 -9.76
N PRO A 26 -17.59 23.13 -10.09
CA PRO A 26 -17.59 21.99 -9.18
C PRO A 26 -16.88 22.41 -7.89
N GLY A 27 -17.56 22.22 -6.76
CA GLY A 27 -16.96 22.43 -5.45
C GLY A 27 -16.13 21.24 -5.09
N LEU A 28 -15.16 21.45 -4.19
CA LEU A 28 -14.43 20.38 -3.55
C LEU A 28 -15.14 20.01 -2.24
N GLY A 29 -15.63 18.78 -2.17
CA GLY A 29 -16.26 18.19 -0.98
C GLY A 29 -15.28 17.25 -0.30
N PHE A 30 -14.89 17.53 0.95
CA PHE A 30 -14.05 16.60 1.72
C PHE A 30 -14.94 15.60 2.44
N GLU A 31 -14.95 14.35 1.98
CA GLU A 31 -15.78 13.26 2.48
C GLU A 31 -15.05 12.36 3.50
N GLY A 32 -13.75 12.58 3.70
CA GLY A 32 -12.94 11.80 4.62
C GLY A 32 -12.40 10.50 4.01
N LEU A 33 -12.48 9.41 4.75
CA LEU A 33 -12.05 8.10 4.25
C LEU A 33 -13.08 7.57 3.25
N TRP A 34 -12.59 6.99 2.15
CA TRP A 34 -13.45 6.33 1.18
C TRP A 34 -14.23 5.17 1.81
N ASP A 35 -15.51 5.09 1.49
CA ASP A 35 -16.42 4.04 1.95
C ASP A 35 -17.25 3.52 0.78
N SER A 36 -17.29 2.20 0.60
CA SER A 36 -17.99 1.53 -0.49
C SER A 36 -19.51 1.70 -0.49
N SER A 37 -20.10 2.14 0.61
CA SER A 37 -21.53 2.37 0.78
C SER A 37 -21.96 3.82 0.46
N VAL A 38 -21.01 4.72 0.28
CA VAL A 38 -21.26 6.14 0.01
C VAL A 38 -21.35 6.38 -1.50
N ALA A 39 -22.32 7.19 -1.90
CA ALA A 39 -22.43 7.70 -3.27
C ALA A 39 -21.64 9.00 -3.40
N TYR A 40 -20.66 9.01 -4.28
CA TYR A 40 -19.79 10.15 -4.53
C TYR A 40 -20.19 10.89 -5.80
N GLN A 41 -19.93 12.19 -5.80
CA GLN A 41 -20.20 13.09 -6.92
C GLN A 41 -18.89 13.73 -7.42
N PRO A 42 -18.84 14.23 -8.65
CA PRO A 42 -17.70 14.95 -9.18
C PRO A 42 -17.26 16.09 -8.24
N GLY A 43 -15.98 16.11 -7.87
CA GLY A 43 -15.40 17.06 -6.94
C GLY A 43 -15.36 16.62 -5.48
N ASP A 44 -15.94 15.48 -5.14
CA ASP A 44 -15.75 14.88 -3.82
C ASP A 44 -14.32 14.38 -3.66
N ILE A 45 -13.73 14.68 -2.51
CA ILE A 45 -12.36 14.31 -2.16
C ILE A 45 -12.40 13.28 -1.04
N VAL A 46 -11.72 12.16 -1.27
CA VAL A 46 -11.58 11.07 -0.31
C VAL A 46 -10.13 10.72 -0.08
N GLN A 47 -9.84 10.19 1.10
CA GLN A 47 -8.59 9.51 1.39
C GLN A 47 -8.78 7.99 1.25
N TYR A 48 -7.88 7.36 0.51
CA TYR A 48 -7.84 5.90 0.37
C TYR A 48 -6.39 5.42 0.48
N GLY A 49 -6.10 4.66 1.53
CA GLY A 49 -4.71 4.38 1.91
C GLY A 49 -3.98 5.66 2.32
N GLY A 50 -2.76 5.84 1.84
CA GLY A 50 -1.99 7.06 2.04
C GLY A 50 -2.32 8.20 1.08
N TYR A 51 -3.15 7.96 0.06
CA TYR A 51 -3.37 8.88 -1.05
C TYR A 51 -4.73 9.56 -0.96
N THR A 52 -4.83 10.73 -1.58
CA THR A 52 -6.08 11.50 -1.67
C THR A 52 -6.51 11.56 -3.13
N TYR A 53 -7.80 11.35 -3.37
CA TYR A 53 -8.40 11.28 -4.68
C TYR A 53 -9.58 12.25 -4.79
N THR A 54 -9.84 12.73 -6.00
CA THR A 54 -11.06 13.45 -6.34
C THR A 54 -11.93 12.60 -7.24
N SER A 55 -13.24 12.58 -6.97
CA SER A 55 -14.21 11.91 -7.83
C SER A 55 -14.42 12.69 -9.13
N MET A 56 -14.36 11.99 -10.24
CA MET A 56 -14.57 12.55 -11.59
C MET A 56 -15.96 12.29 -12.11
N THR A 57 -16.64 11.28 -11.59
CA THR A 57 -17.98 10.85 -12.00
C THR A 57 -18.87 10.62 -10.78
N ASN A 58 -20.18 10.49 -11.01
CA ASN A 58 -21.07 9.95 -9.99
C ASN A 58 -20.78 8.46 -9.85
N ASN A 59 -20.32 8.03 -8.70
CA ASN A 59 -19.98 6.62 -8.45
C ASN A 59 -20.38 6.16 -7.06
N THR A 60 -20.52 4.85 -6.91
CA THR A 60 -20.75 4.17 -5.63
C THR A 60 -19.98 2.87 -5.67
N SER A 61 -19.34 2.48 -4.59
CA SER A 61 -18.52 1.25 -4.46
C SER A 61 -17.32 1.11 -5.43
N SER A 62 -17.05 2.09 -6.27
CA SER A 62 -15.83 2.14 -7.08
C SER A 62 -14.67 2.60 -6.21
N ALA A 63 -13.73 1.70 -5.89
CA ALA A 63 -12.58 2.05 -5.07
C ALA A 63 -11.55 2.87 -5.84
N PRO A 64 -10.98 3.95 -5.24
CA PRO A 64 -9.87 4.66 -5.85
C PRO A 64 -8.70 3.73 -6.16
N SER A 65 -8.07 3.92 -7.32
CA SER A 65 -6.91 3.14 -7.73
C SER A 65 -5.92 4.03 -8.48
N VAL A 66 -4.63 3.82 -8.23
CA VAL A 66 -3.55 4.49 -8.98
C VAL A 66 -3.33 3.90 -10.37
N THR A 67 -3.92 2.76 -10.68
CA THR A 67 -3.70 2.05 -11.95
C THR A 67 -4.34 2.73 -13.17
N GLY A 68 -5.05 3.82 -12.99
CA GLY A 68 -5.67 4.62 -14.07
C GLY A 68 -4.91 5.89 -14.45
N VAL A 69 -3.81 6.21 -13.79
CA VAL A 69 -3.07 7.46 -14.04
C VAL A 69 -1.70 7.15 -14.62
N PHE A 70 -1.64 6.82 -15.91
CA PHE A 70 -0.38 6.86 -16.64
C PHE A 70 -0.26 8.17 -17.40
N TYR A 71 0.70 8.99 -17.00
CA TYR A 71 1.21 10.09 -17.80
C TYR A 71 2.20 9.52 -18.82
N ASP A 72 1.69 9.09 -19.95
CA ASP A 72 2.53 8.74 -21.11
C ASP A 72 2.35 9.70 -22.29
N GLY A 73 1.61 10.77 -22.08
CA GLY A 73 1.37 11.79 -23.13
C GLY A 73 0.33 11.38 -24.16
N GLU A 74 -0.29 10.20 -24.04
CA GLU A 74 -1.40 9.79 -24.88
C GLU A 74 -2.76 9.96 -24.19
N SER A 75 -3.75 10.34 -24.96
CA SER A 75 -5.10 10.67 -24.54
C SER A 75 -5.72 9.56 -23.68
N LEU A 76 -6.14 9.91 -22.46
CA LEU A 76 -6.86 9.00 -21.56
C LEU A 76 -8.12 8.45 -22.25
N GLN A 77 -8.05 7.23 -22.71
CA GLN A 77 -9.18 6.48 -23.28
C GLN A 77 -9.90 5.74 -22.14
N GLY A 78 -10.82 6.41 -21.47
CA GLY A 78 -11.68 5.80 -20.45
C GLY A 78 -12.25 6.83 -19.48
N THR A 79 -13.49 6.62 -19.02
CA THR A 79 -14.06 7.36 -17.90
C THR A 79 -13.52 6.76 -16.61
N TYR A 80 -12.64 7.47 -15.95
CA TYR A 80 -12.15 7.08 -14.63
C TYR A 80 -13.04 7.71 -13.56
N ASP A 81 -13.42 6.92 -12.56
CA ASP A 81 -14.23 7.44 -11.46
C ASP A 81 -13.43 8.33 -10.53
N TRP A 82 -12.12 8.12 -10.45
CA TRP A 82 -11.23 8.82 -9.52
C TRP A 82 -9.96 9.34 -10.20
N GLU A 83 -9.57 10.55 -9.81
CA GLU A 83 -8.28 11.15 -10.16
C GLU A 83 -7.43 11.29 -8.90
N LEU A 84 -6.16 10.94 -8.99
CA LEU A 84 -5.20 11.14 -7.90
C LEU A 84 -4.94 12.62 -7.69
N LEU A 85 -5.32 13.16 -6.53
CA LEU A 85 -5.11 14.55 -6.19
C LEU A 85 -3.73 14.78 -5.56
N THR A 86 -3.35 13.92 -4.60
CA THR A 86 -2.03 13.96 -3.99
C THR A 86 -1.63 12.61 -3.40
N THR A 87 -0.34 12.35 -3.42
CA THR A 87 0.27 11.23 -2.72
C THR A 87 0.55 11.61 -1.27
N GLY A 88 0.55 10.62 -0.39
CA GLY A 88 0.86 10.82 1.02
C GLY A 88 1.17 9.48 1.69
N TYR A 89 1.22 9.49 3.01
CA TYR A 89 1.52 8.31 3.81
C TYR A 89 0.42 8.08 4.85
N ASN A 90 0.03 6.82 5.02
CA ASN A 90 -0.86 6.40 6.08
C ASN A 90 -0.09 5.44 7.00
N VAL A 91 0.40 5.96 8.12
CA VAL A 91 1.22 5.19 9.05
C VAL A 91 0.34 4.20 9.80
N LYS A 92 0.59 2.93 9.58
CA LYS A 92 0.04 1.80 10.34
C LYS A 92 1.02 1.41 11.47
N SER A 93 0.73 0.31 12.16
CA SER A 93 1.65 -0.28 13.14
C SER A 93 2.57 -1.34 12.51
N GLU A 94 2.82 -2.43 13.23
CA GLU A 94 3.48 -3.62 12.67
C GLU A 94 2.62 -4.22 11.56
N TRP A 95 3.29 -4.82 10.56
CA TRP A 95 2.61 -5.58 9.54
C TRP A 95 1.91 -6.82 10.11
N GLU A 96 0.71 -7.08 9.65
CA GLU A 96 -0.11 -8.23 10.05
C GLU A 96 -0.68 -8.95 8.83
N ILE A 97 -0.63 -10.28 8.82
CA ILE A 97 -1.00 -11.11 7.66
C ILE A 97 -2.47 -10.97 7.23
N ALA A 98 -3.38 -10.71 8.15
CA ALA A 98 -4.81 -10.62 7.88
C ALA A 98 -5.28 -9.20 7.51
N VAL A 99 -4.40 -8.22 7.56
CA VAL A 99 -4.73 -6.82 7.27
C VAL A 99 -4.62 -6.54 5.78
N SER A 100 -5.62 -5.84 5.24
CA SER A 100 -5.55 -5.29 3.89
C SER A 100 -4.81 -3.96 3.90
N TYR A 101 -3.78 -3.89 3.09
CA TYR A 101 -2.96 -2.68 2.93
C TYR A 101 -3.25 -2.02 1.60
N LYS A 102 -3.21 -0.71 1.61
CA LYS A 102 -3.45 0.16 0.45
C LYS A 102 -2.19 0.89 0.05
N THR A 103 -2.10 1.28 -1.18
CA THR A 103 -0.99 2.11 -1.67
C THR A 103 -0.82 3.35 -0.78
N GLY A 104 0.43 3.58 -0.34
CA GLY A 104 0.77 4.63 0.61
C GLY A 104 0.64 4.25 2.08
N ASP A 105 0.17 3.04 2.41
CA ASP A 105 0.25 2.54 3.79
C ASP A 105 1.72 2.26 4.16
N VAL A 106 2.11 2.74 5.33
CA VAL A 106 3.46 2.56 5.88
C VAL A 106 3.39 1.63 7.08
N VAL A 107 4.16 0.56 7.04
CA VAL A 107 4.21 -0.45 8.10
C VAL A 107 5.63 -0.67 8.59
N ARG A 108 5.75 -1.21 9.79
CA ARG A 108 7.02 -1.71 10.31
C ARG A 108 7.00 -3.24 10.30
N ARG A 109 8.11 -3.83 9.93
CA ARG A 109 8.33 -5.26 10.00
C ARG A 109 9.79 -5.53 10.35
N ARG A 110 10.04 -6.21 11.46
CA ARG A 110 11.40 -6.57 11.94
C ARG A 110 12.37 -5.37 11.98
N GLY A 111 11.94 -4.25 12.56
CA GLY A 111 12.76 -3.03 12.65
C GLY A 111 12.84 -2.20 11.37
N TRP A 112 12.47 -2.74 10.24
CA TRP A 112 12.43 -2.02 8.96
C TRP A 112 11.07 -1.36 8.73
N VAL A 113 11.07 -0.27 7.99
CA VAL A 113 9.86 0.46 7.59
C VAL A 113 9.65 0.31 6.09
N TYR A 114 8.43 -0.04 5.72
CA TYR A 114 8.03 -0.27 4.34
C TYR A 114 6.82 0.59 3.99
N ILE A 115 6.73 0.96 2.71
CA ILE A 115 5.54 1.58 2.12
C ILE A 115 4.93 0.64 1.11
N ALA A 116 3.61 0.47 1.17
CA ALA A 116 2.87 -0.24 0.15
C ALA A 116 2.82 0.58 -1.14
N VAL A 117 3.30 0.01 -2.23
CA VAL A 117 3.24 0.61 -3.58
C VAL A 117 2.12 0.00 -4.41
N LYS A 118 1.48 -1.04 -3.88
CA LYS A 118 0.32 -1.70 -4.46
C LYS A 118 -0.58 -2.24 -3.34
N ASP A 119 -1.89 -2.27 -3.60
CA ASP A 119 -2.87 -2.86 -2.68
C ASP A 119 -2.59 -4.36 -2.50
N SER A 120 -2.64 -4.82 -1.24
CA SER A 120 -2.33 -6.21 -0.91
C SER A 120 -3.02 -6.68 0.36
N VAL A 121 -3.12 -8.00 0.51
CA VAL A 121 -3.49 -8.70 1.74
C VAL A 121 -2.66 -9.96 1.84
N GLY A 122 -2.15 -10.28 3.03
CA GLY A 122 -1.34 -11.48 3.26
C GLY A 122 0.05 -11.45 2.66
N ILE A 123 0.46 -10.33 2.05
CA ILE A 123 1.76 -10.17 1.39
C ILE A 123 2.74 -9.53 2.35
N GLU A 124 3.66 -10.34 2.88
CA GLU A 124 4.66 -9.88 3.84
C GLU A 124 5.68 -8.95 3.19
N PRO A 125 5.94 -7.75 3.78
CA PRO A 125 7.06 -6.95 3.36
C PRO A 125 8.33 -7.68 3.77
N ASP A 126 9.04 -8.17 2.77
CA ASP A 126 10.29 -8.85 2.96
C ASP A 126 11.41 -8.10 2.25
N ALA A 127 12.36 -7.57 3.02
CA ALA A 127 13.53 -6.87 2.51
C ALA A 127 14.56 -7.81 1.88
N LEU A 128 14.19 -9.02 1.62
CA LEU A 128 15.06 -10.16 1.66
C LEU A 128 16.00 -10.36 0.53
N ASP A 129 15.83 -9.70 -0.52
CA ASP A 129 16.82 -9.74 -1.59
C ASP A 129 16.56 -8.57 -2.52
N PRO A 130 17.50 -7.64 -2.65
CA PRO A 130 17.46 -6.66 -3.73
C PRO A 130 17.40 -7.33 -5.10
N GLU A 131 17.84 -8.59 -5.21
CA GLU A 131 17.78 -9.39 -6.44
C GLU A 131 16.52 -10.26 -6.51
N LEU A 132 15.95 -10.66 -5.35
CA LEU A 132 14.66 -11.36 -5.24
C LEU A 132 13.54 -10.41 -4.81
N ARG A 133 13.45 -9.24 -5.39
CA ARG A 133 12.25 -8.37 -5.31
C ARG A 133 11.02 -9.00 -5.93
N SER A 134 11.11 -10.27 -6.25
CA SER A 134 10.05 -11.11 -6.76
C SER A 134 9.27 -11.69 -5.60
N TYR A 135 8.13 -11.11 -5.34
CA TYR A 135 7.27 -11.55 -4.29
C TYR A 135 6.38 -12.72 -4.73
N TYR A 136 6.29 -13.70 -3.86
CA TYR A 136 5.34 -14.83 -3.96
C TYR A 136 3.90 -14.30 -3.78
N ASP A 137 3.09 -14.37 -4.82
CA ASP A 137 1.64 -14.18 -4.74
C ASP A 137 0.98 -15.51 -4.34
N PRO A 138 0.49 -15.68 -3.08
CA PRO A 138 -0.11 -16.93 -2.64
C PRO A 138 -1.44 -17.25 -3.33
N GLY A 139 -2.00 -16.34 -4.11
CA GLY A 139 -3.18 -16.57 -4.95
C GLY A 139 -2.85 -17.04 -6.37
N SER A 140 -1.61 -16.99 -6.78
CA SER A 140 -1.14 -17.44 -8.08
C SER A 140 -0.77 -18.92 -8.01
N THR A 141 -1.46 -19.75 -8.77
CA THR A 141 -1.10 -21.17 -8.97
C THR A 141 0.07 -21.36 -9.95
N GLY A 142 0.77 -20.29 -10.28
CA GLY A 142 1.94 -20.25 -11.16
C GLY A 142 3.19 -19.72 -10.45
N SER A 143 4.34 -19.87 -11.06
CA SER A 143 5.63 -19.35 -10.59
C SER A 143 5.53 -17.90 -10.11
N PRO A 144 6.30 -17.52 -9.08
CA PRO A 144 6.30 -16.13 -8.58
C PRO A 144 6.54 -15.17 -9.75
N ASP A 145 5.63 -14.23 -9.93
CA ASP A 145 5.84 -13.15 -10.91
C ASP A 145 6.87 -12.19 -10.32
N SER A 146 8.11 -12.37 -10.76
CA SER A 146 9.28 -11.58 -10.34
C SER A 146 9.18 -10.08 -10.68
N THR A 147 8.09 -9.66 -11.32
CA THR A 147 7.95 -8.29 -11.81
C THR A 147 7.06 -7.41 -10.92
N VAL A 148 6.32 -7.98 -9.95
CA VAL A 148 5.36 -7.23 -9.15
C VAL A 148 5.92 -6.90 -7.77
N THR A 149 6.27 -5.64 -7.55
CA THR A 149 6.66 -5.12 -6.24
C THR A 149 5.43 -4.61 -5.49
N TYR A 150 5.18 -5.12 -4.29
CA TYR A 150 4.09 -4.64 -3.41
C TYR A 150 4.58 -3.68 -2.33
N TRP A 151 5.82 -3.83 -1.91
CA TRP A 151 6.41 -3.06 -0.84
C TRP A 151 7.74 -2.44 -1.26
N GLN A 152 7.96 -1.22 -0.83
CA GLN A 152 9.24 -0.53 -0.98
C GLN A 152 9.81 -0.23 0.40
N VAL A 153 11.11 -0.45 0.58
CA VAL A 153 11.81 -0.08 1.81
C VAL A 153 11.91 1.44 1.91
N VAL A 154 11.46 1.97 3.05
CA VAL A 154 11.59 3.40 3.39
C VAL A 154 12.85 3.60 4.21
N THR A 155 13.04 2.78 5.24
CA THR A 155 14.26 2.77 6.05
C THR A 155 14.54 1.40 6.60
N THR A 156 15.81 1.11 6.80
CA THR A 156 16.30 -0.12 7.40
C THR A 156 16.46 0.06 8.92
N GLY A 157 16.38 -1.03 9.65
CA GLY A 157 16.61 -1.04 11.08
C GLY A 157 17.00 -2.44 11.55
N ASP A 158 17.57 -2.50 12.74
CA ASP A 158 17.98 -3.74 13.35
C ASP A 158 16.83 -4.33 14.18
N TYR A 159 16.77 -5.66 14.26
CA TYR A 159 15.77 -6.37 15.02
C TYR A 159 16.42 -7.44 15.90
N TYR A 160 16.37 -7.23 17.21
CA TYR A 160 16.93 -8.20 18.18
C TYR A 160 15.98 -9.40 18.33
N THR A 161 16.45 -10.58 17.96
CA THR A 161 15.70 -11.84 18.00
C THR A 161 16.01 -12.72 19.23
N GLY A 162 17.02 -12.38 20.00
CA GLY A 162 17.44 -13.13 21.18
C GLY A 162 18.64 -14.04 20.91
N GLU A 163 18.70 -15.18 21.64
CA GLU A 163 19.74 -16.19 21.41
C GLU A 163 19.54 -16.88 20.06
N TRP A 164 20.65 -17.15 19.39
CA TRP A 164 20.64 -17.89 18.13
C TRP A 164 20.08 -19.30 18.31
N ILE A 165 19.15 -19.68 17.43
CA ILE A 165 18.48 -20.98 17.44
C ILE A 165 18.78 -21.68 16.10
N GLY A 166 19.53 -22.78 16.17
CA GLY A 166 19.91 -23.56 14.98
C GLY A 166 18.91 -24.63 14.56
N THR A 167 17.66 -24.55 15.01
CA THR A 167 16.64 -25.53 14.68
C THR A 167 16.12 -25.33 13.26
N THR A 168 16.03 -26.40 12.49
CA THR A 168 15.44 -26.39 11.14
C THR A 168 14.10 -25.67 11.11
N GLY A 169 13.90 -24.77 10.15
CA GLY A 169 12.73 -23.94 10.02
C GLY A 169 12.81 -22.59 10.73
N THR A 170 13.88 -22.33 11.52
CA THR A 170 14.11 -20.97 12.05
C THR A 170 14.68 -20.09 10.96
N VAL A 171 13.98 -19.01 10.63
CA VAL A 171 14.38 -18.07 9.57
C VAL A 171 14.96 -16.81 10.19
N TYR A 172 16.14 -16.44 9.76
CA TYR A 172 16.78 -15.15 10.06
C TYR A 172 16.76 -14.27 8.83
N SER A 173 16.42 -13.02 9.03
CA SER A 173 16.30 -12.00 7.99
C SER A 173 17.45 -10.99 8.09
N LEU A 174 17.70 -10.29 6.99
CA LEU A 174 18.68 -9.21 6.96
C LEU A 174 18.40 -8.18 8.08
N GLY A 175 19.41 -7.84 8.88
CA GLY A 175 19.30 -6.93 10.02
C GLY A 175 18.83 -7.59 11.32
N ASP A 176 18.52 -8.89 11.33
CA ASP A 176 18.27 -9.60 12.59
C ASP A 176 19.54 -9.68 13.41
N ILE A 177 19.43 -9.31 14.69
CA ILE A 177 20.53 -9.43 15.66
C ILE A 177 20.27 -10.64 16.55
N VAL A 178 21.22 -11.55 16.57
CA VAL A 178 21.22 -12.74 17.44
C VAL A 178 22.41 -12.70 18.40
N VAL A 179 22.28 -13.33 19.55
CA VAL A 179 23.41 -13.59 20.45
C VAL A 179 23.81 -15.06 20.33
N HIS A 180 25.06 -15.30 20.08
CA HIS A 180 25.66 -16.63 20.11
C HIS A 180 27.02 -16.61 20.85
N LYS A 181 27.20 -17.47 21.85
CA LYS A 181 28.40 -17.52 22.68
C LYS A 181 28.80 -16.14 23.23
N SER A 182 27.84 -15.40 23.78
CA SER A 182 28.02 -14.05 24.35
C SER A 182 28.45 -12.97 23.35
N THR A 183 28.41 -13.24 22.06
CA THR A 183 28.70 -12.28 21.00
C THR A 183 27.40 -11.99 20.23
N ALA A 184 27.13 -10.70 19.94
CA ALA A 184 26.02 -10.29 19.10
C ALA A 184 26.45 -10.33 17.62
N TRP A 185 25.62 -10.90 16.79
CA TRP A 185 25.83 -11.06 15.36
C TRP A 185 24.65 -10.42 14.60
N VAL A 186 24.95 -9.76 13.49
CA VAL A 186 23.95 -9.21 12.59
C VAL A 186 23.85 -10.08 11.37
N CYS A 187 22.64 -10.53 11.05
CA CYS A 187 22.35 -11.29 9.84
C CYS A 187 22.50 -10.38 8.61
N LYS A 188 23.40 -10.72 7.70
CA LYS A 188 23.66 -9.95 6.48
C LYS A 188 22.91 -10.45 5.27
N GLN A 189 22.43 -11.68 5.33
CA GLN A 189 21.65 -12.30 4.28
C GLN A 189 20.62 -13.23 4.91
N ARG A 190 19.42 -13.26 4.34
CA ARG A 190 18.40 -14.19 4.83
C ARG A 190 18.88 -15.63 4.70
N HIS A 191 18.66 -16.38 5.74
CA HIS A 191 18.84 -17.82 5.69
C HIS A 191 17.87 -18.52 6.64
N GLU A 192 17.61 -19.77 6.35
CA GLU A 192 16.90 -20.69 7.22
C GLU A 192 17.92 -21.56 7.95
N ALA A 193 17.82 -21.61 9.27
CA ALA A 193 18.68 -22.48 10.06
C ALA A 193 18.39 -23.95 9.69
N ASP A 194 19.45 -24.72 9.46
CA ASP A 194 19.39 -26.15 9.14
C ASP A 194 20.25 -26.89 10.15
N ASP A 195 19.63 -27.73 10.97
CA ASP A 195 20.31 -28.53 11.99
C ASP A 195 21.21 -29.62 11.38
N SER A 196 21.04 -29.93 10.08
CA SER A 196 21.89 -30.91 9.38
C SER A 196 23.27 -30.36 9.05
N THR A 197 23.42 -29.03 8.91
CA THR A 197 24.67 -28.37 8.53
C THR A 197 25.36 -27.69 9.71
N LEU A 198 24.68 -27.50 10.85
CA LEU A 198 25.18 -26.85 12.06
C LEU A 198 25.98 -25.55 11.82
N VAL A 199 25.53 -24.77 10.84
CA VAL A 199 26.18 -23.47 10.54
C VAL A 199 25.75 -22.50 11.62
N THR A 200 26.69 -22.17 12.51
CA THR A 200 26.49 -21.14 13.53
C THR A 200 27.00 -19.80 13.05
N PRO A 201 26.55 -18.68 13.62
CA PRO A 201 26.96 -17.34 13.16
C PRO A 201 28.47 -17.11 13.10
N ASP A 202 29.22 -17.79 13.94
CA ASP A 202 30.69 -17.70 14.01
C ASP A 202 31.41 -18.57 12.95
N LEU A 203 30.72 -19.48 12.30
CA LEU A 203 31.26 -20.35 11.24
C LEU A 203 30.79 -19.97 9.84
N ASP A 204 29.79 -19.15 9.76
CA ASP A 204 29.25 -18.68 8.49
C ASP A 204 30.04 -17.47 7.98
N SER A 205 31.03 -17.73 7.15
CA SER A 205 31.86 -16.67 6.55
C SER A 205 31.20 -15.94 5.38
N THR A 206 30.00 -16.37 4.98
CA THR A 206 29.28 -15.83 3.83
C THR A 206 28.13 -14.89 4.21
N ASN A 207 27.74 -14.86 5.50
CA ASN A 207 26.60 -14.08 6.00
C ASN A 207 26.98 -12.93 6.92
#